data_f3360a182defc406e0b341e5e9693489
#
_entry.id   f3360a182defc406e0b341e5e9693489
#
_cell.length_a   1.000
_cell.length_b   1.000
_cell.length_c   1.000
_cell.angle_alpha   90.00
_cell.angle_beta   90.00
_cell.angle_gamma   90.00
#
_symmetry.space_group_name_H-M   'P 1'
#
loop_
_entity.id
_entity.type
_entity.pdbx_description
1 polymer ?
#
loop_
_entity_poly.entity_id
_entity_poly.type
_entity_poly.pdbx_seq_one_letter_code
_entity_poly.pdbx_strand_id
1 'polypeptide(L)'
;MTEVRNSHDLTDSKRFLVVLDVDSTLIENEAIELIAAEAGSLELVAAVTERAMRGELDFAESLRERVATLAGLPESVFDTVRTQITVTKGAQELISAVKSQGGHVGVVSGGFHELLDPLAESLGLDFWKANRLEVQNGVLTGKVLGDIVDAQTKADILVEWAHKTHTPLTQTVAIGDGANDLKMMEVAGLGIAFCAKPVVQEQADVALNERDLSKTLELFGL
;
A
#
# COMPACT_ATOMS: atom_id res chain seq x y z
N MET A 1 -24.74 -4.96 -15.94
CA MET A 1 -24.67 -3.58 -16.47
C MET A 1 -24.06 -2.74 -15.38
N THR A 2 -22.78 -2.45 -15.48
CA THR A 2 -22.04 -1.66 -14.48
C THR A 2 -22.15 -0.21 -14.94
N GLU A 3 -22.92 0.60 -14.22
CA GLU A 3 -22.93 2.05 -14.44
C GLU A 3 -21.61 2.62 -13.98
N VAL A 4 -20.80 3.04 -14.93
CA VAL A 4 -19.60 3.85 -14.71
C VAL A 4 -20.07 5.22 -14.22
N ARG A 5 -19.87 5.51 -12.94
CA ARG A 5 -20.06 6.86 -12.41
C ARG A 5 -18.90 7.73 -12.84
N ASN A 6 -19.19 8.68 -13.72
CA ASN A 6 -18.31 9.73 -14.24
C ASN A 6 -17.09 9.28 -15.04
N SER A 7 -17.26 9.22 -16.37
CA SER A 7 -16.13 9.28 -17.29
C SER A 7 -15.49 10.68 -17.19
N HIS A 8 -14.52 10.86 -16.31
CA HIS A 8 -13.61 11.99 -16.38
C HIS A 8 -12.71 11.76 -17.59
N ASP A 9 -12.68 12.74 -18.46
CA ASP A 9 -11.88 12.74 -19.69
C ASP A 9 -10.39 12.83 -19.33
N LEU A 10 -9.73 11.68 -19.13
CA LEU A 10 -8.31 11.56 -18.81
C LEU A 10 -7.40 11.77 -20.05
N THR A 11 -7.96 12.27 -21.16
CA THR A 11 -7.36 12.13 -22.51
C THR A 11 -6.35 13.20 -22.89
N ASP A 12 -6.09 14.25 -22.11
CA ASP A 12 -5.30 15.39 -22.60
C ASP A 12 -3.84 15.46 -22.12
N SER A 13 -3.42 14.60 -21.18
CA SER A 13 -2.01 14.43 -20.81
C SER A 13 -1.83 13.04 -20.20
N LYS A 14 -1.03 12.20 -20.86
CA LYS A 14 -0.73 10.82 -20.40
C LYS A 14 0.20 10.76 -19.18
N ARG A 15 0.33 11.85 -18.43
CA ARG A 15 1.18 11.93 -17.22
C ARG A 15 0.33 11.67 -16.00
N PHE A 16 0.43 10.47 -15.44
CA PHE A 16 -0.29 10.08 -14.24
C PHE A 16 0.62 10.07 -13.03
N LEU A 17 0.05 10.33 -11.86
CA LEU A 17 0.61 9.89 -10.59
C LEU A 17 -0.18 8.66 -10.15
N VAL A 18 0.48 7.51 -10.11
CA VAL A 18 -0.12 6.26 -9.61
C VAL A 18 0.42 6.01 -8.20
N VAL A 19 -0.48 5.88 -7.23
CA VAL A 19 -0.15 5.57 -5.83
C VAL A 19 -0.79 4.25 -5.45
N LEU A 20 0.04 3.29 -5.02
CA LEU A 20 -0.44 1.96 -4.62
C LEU A 20 -0.28 1.77 -3.11
N ASP A 21 -1.14 0.93 -2.54
CA ASP A 21 -0.82 0.21 -1.31
C ASP A 21 0.27 -0.84 -1.57
N VAL A 22 0.85 -1.37 -0.50
CA VAL A 22 1.94 -2.36 -0.59
C VAL A 22 1.44 -3.75 -0.28
N ASP A 23 0.97 -3.98 0.94
CA ASP A 23 0.53 -5.30 1.41
C ASP A 23 -0.69 -5.77 0.60
N SER A 24 -0.69 -7.01 0.14
CA SER A 24 -1.74 -7.60 -0.71
C SER A 24 -2.03 -6.85 -2.02
N THR A 25 -1.29 -5.78 -2.36
CA THR A 25 -1.41 -4.99 -3.58
C THR A 25 -0.12 -4.98 -4.40
N LEU A 26 0.94 -4.22 -4.03
CA LEU A 26 2.24 -4.24 -4.71
C LEU A 26 2.97 -5.58 -4.49
N ILE A 27 2.80 -6.16 -3.31
CA ILE A 27 3.28 -7.49 -2.95
C ILE A 27 2.10 -8.42 -2.65
N GLU A 28 2.31 -9.73 -2.78
CA GLU A 28 1.28 -10.74 -2.50
C GLU A 28 1.15 -11.07 -1.01
N ASN A 29 2.05 -10.56 -0.19
CA ASN A 29 2.22 -10.86 1.22
C ASN A 29 1.65 -9.75 2.11
N GLU A 30 1.47 -10.10 3.40
CA GLU A 30 1.28 -9.15 4.51
C GLU A 30 2.61 -9.04 5.28
N ALA A 31 3.26 -7.87 5.24
CA ALA A 31 4.60 -7.66 5.80
C ALA A 31 4.67 -8.01 7.28
N ILE A 32 3.67 -7.59 8.07
CA ILE A 32 3.64 -7.86 9.51
C ILE A 32 3.50 -9.35 9.83
N GLU A 33 2.78 -10.12 8.98
CA GLU A 33 2.62 -11.55 9.18
C GLU A 33 3.91 -12.31 8.89
N LEU A 34 4.68 -11.90 7.88
CA LEU A 34 5.99 -12.48 7.60
C LEU A 34 6.95 -12.28 8.77
N ILE A 35 7.00 -11.06 9.35
CA ILE A 35 7.84 -10.79 10.51
C ILE A 35 7.35 -11.58 11.74
N ALA A 36 6.03 -11.65 11.94
CA ALA A 36 5.43 -12.39 13.05
C ALA A 36 5.67 -13.90 12.96
N ALA A 37 5.74 -14.46 11.77
CA ALA A 37 6.10 -15.86 11.55
C ALA A 37 7.53 -16.15 12.06
N GLU A 38 8.48 -15.27 11.75
CA GLU A 38 9.86 -15.36 12.27
C GLU A 38 9.93 -15.17 13.80
N ALA A 39 8.99 -14.37 14.36
CA ALA A 39 8.87 -14.18 15.81
C ALA A 39 8.18 -15.35 16.53
N GLY A 40 7.56 -16.27 15.81
CA GLY A 40 6.66 -17.26 16.40
C GLY A 40 5.39 -16.66 17.01
N SER A 41 5.01 -15.44 16.60
CA SER A 41 3.87 -14.67 17.16
C SER A 41 2.70 -14.53 16.17
N LEU A 42 2.67 -15.30 15.09
CA LEU A 42 1.66 -15.21 14.03
C LEU A 42 0.22 -15.35 14.58
N GLU A 43 -0.02 -16.29 15.51
CA GLU A 43 -1.34 -16.48 16.14
C GLU A 43 -1.76 -15.25 16.97
N LEU A 44 -0.81 -14.59 17.65
CA LEU A 44 -1.10 -13.36 18.39
C LEU A 44 -1.45 -12.20 17.46
N VAL A 45 -0.72 -12.05 16.36
CA VAL A 45 -1.01 -11.03 15.32
C VAL A 45 -2.39 -11.28 14.71
N ALA A 46 -2.73 -12.53 14.39
CA ALA A 46 -4.04 -12.89 13.87
C ALA A 46 -5.17 -12.55 14.85
N ALA A 47 -4.99 -12.83 16.14
CA ALA A 47 -5.99 -12.53 17.18
C ALA A 47 -6.22 -11.01 17.32
N VAL A 48 -5.16 -10.19 17.25
CA VAL A 48 -5.30 -8.72 17.29
C VAL A 48 -6.00 -8.21 16.03
N THR A 49 -5.67 -8.76 14.86
CA THR A 49 -6.32 -8.42 13.59
C THR A 49 -7.83 -8.73 13.65
N GLU A 50 -8.21 -9.87 14.20
CA GLU A 50 -9.63 -10.24 14.38
C GLU A 50 -10.37 -9.27 15.31
N ARG A 51 -9.75 -8.84 16.41
CA ARG A 51 -10.32 -7.82 17.32
C ARG A 51 -10.54 -6.49 16.60
N ALA A 52 -9.57 -6.06 15.80
CA ALA A 52 -9.71 -4.84 14.99
C ALA A 52 -10.84 -4.96 13.94
N MET A 53 -10.98 -6.13 13.30
CA MET A 53 -12.08 -6.38 12.35
C MET A 53 -13.46 -6.37 12.99
N ARG A 54 -13.55 -6.67 14.30
CA ARG A 54 -14.80 -6.52 15.08
C ARG A 54 -15.03 -5.08 15.57
N GLY A 55 -14.11 -4.15 15.29
CA GLY A 55 -14.22 -2.75 15.72
C GLY A 55 -13.85 -2.51 17.19
N GLU A 56 -13.16 -3.47 17.84
CA GLU A 56 -12.71 -3.35 19.23
C GLU A 56 -11.45 -2.47 19.35
N LEU A 57 -10.70 -2.30 18.27
CA LEU A 57 -9.47 -1.53 18.18
C LEU A 57 -9.52 -0.64 16.95
N ASP A 58 -9.00 0.57 17.05
CA ASP A 58 -8.71 1.37 15.88
C ASP A 58 -7.43 0.87 15.14
N PHE A 59 -7.16 1.42 13.97
CA PHE A 59 -6.02 0.99 13.15
C PHE A 59 -4.69 1.16 13.90
N ALA A 60 -4.49 2.30 14.58
CA ALA A 60 -3.25 2.62 15.25
C ALA A 60 -3.04 1.76 16.51
N GLU A 61 -4.10 1.51 17.27
CA GLU A 61 -4.09 0.59 18.42
C GLU A 61 -3.75 -0.84 17.96
N SER A 62 -4.43 -1.33 16.93
CA SER A 62 -4.18 -2.65 16.33
C SER A 62 -2.74 -2.78 15.83
N LEU A 63 -2.21 -1.77 15.14
CA LEU A 63 -0.83 -1.80 14.65
C LEU A 63 0.16 -1.89 15.83
N ARG A 64 -0.03 -1.05 16.87
CA ARG A 64 0.86 -1.06 18.04
C ARG A 64 0.83 -2.40 18.79
N GLU A 65 -0.36 -2.99 19.00
CA GLU A 65 -0.48 -4.30 19.64
C GLU A 65 0.22 -5.39 18.83
N ARG A 66 0.05 -5.40 17.50
CA ARG A 66 0.73 -6.37 16.62
C ARG A 66 2.25 -6.18 16.64
N VAL A 67 2.74 -4.93 16.54
CA VAL A 67 4.17 -4.63 16.57
C VAL A 67 4.79 -4.99 17.92
N ALA A 68 4.07 -4.83 19.03
CA ALA A 68 4.56 -5.22 20.35
C ALA A 68 4.92 -6.72 20.44
N THR A 69 4.27 -7.58 19.64
CA THR A 69 4.57 -9.02 19.59
C THR A 69 5.92 -9.33 18.92
N LEU A 70 6.50 -8.36 18.22
CA LEU A 70 7.79 -8.49 17.51
C LEU A 70 8.99 -8.10 18.38
N ALA A 71 8.76 -7.67 19.63
CA ALA A 71 9.82 -7.26 20.53
C ALA A 71 10.82 -8.39 20.78
N GLY A 72 12.11 -8.05 20.77
CA GLY A 72 13.19 -9.00 20.99
C GLY A 72 13.74 -9.68 19.74
N LEU A 73 13.10 -9.50 18.56
CA LEU A 73 13.67 -10.00 17.31
C LEU A 73 14.95 -9.23 16.95
N PRO A 74 15.98 -9.92 16.45
CA PRO A 74 17.14 -9.25 15.90
C PRO A 74 16.78 -8.51 14.60
N GLU A 75 17.39 -7.35 14.37
CA GLU A 75 17.19 -6.55 13.14
C GLU A 75 17.46 -7.35 11.85
N SER A 76 18.36 -8.36 11.91
CA SER A 76 18.63 -9.25 10.79
C SER A 76 17.42 -10.06 10.32
N VAL A 77 16.31 -10.08 11.07
CA VAL A 77 15.05 -10.70 10.64
C VAL A 77 14.56 -10.10 9.31
N PHE A 78 14.80 -8.81 9.09
CA PHE A 78 14.38 -8.16 7.85
C PHE A 78 15.06 -8.75 6.62
N ASP A 79 16.33 -9.19 6.72
CA ASP A 79 17.02 -9.84 5.61
C ASP A 79 16.35 -11.17 5.22
N THR A 80 15.93 -11.93 6.22
CA THR A 80 15.18 -13.18 5.99
C THR A 80 13.82 -12.90 5.36
N VAL A 81 13.05 -11.97 5.93
CA VAL A 81 11.70 -11.62 5.45
C VAL A 81 11.72 -11.07 4.02
N ARG A 82 12.73 -10.24 3.67
CA ARG A 82 12.86 -9.72 2.29
C ARG A 82 12.95 -10.82 1.24
N THR A 83 13.54 -11.97 1.58
CA THR A 83 13.62 -13.11 0.64
C THR A 83 12.28 -13.83 0.43
N GLN A 84 11.30 -13.58 1.29
CA GLN A 84 9.97 -14.19 1.24
C GLN A 84 8.95 -13.30 0.52
N ILE A 85 9.30 -12.02 0.26
CA ILE A 85 8.41 -11.07 -0.42
C ILE A 85 8.27 -11.47 -1.88
N THR A 86 7.01 -11.61 -2.31
CA THR A 86 6.65 -11.84 -3.70
C THR A 86 6.01 -10.58 -4.28
N VAL A 87 6.65 -9.99 -5.27
CA VAL A 87 6.10 -8.84 -6.01
C VAL A 87 4.93 -9.30 -6.86
N THR A 88 3.82 -8.58 -6.80
CA THR A 88 2.62 -8.87 -7.58
C THR A 88 2.93 -8.81 -9.08
N LYS A 89 2.40 -9.77 -9.82
CA LYS A 89 2.54 -9.82 -11.27
C LYS A 89 2.10 -8.49 -11.91
N GLY A 90 2.83 -8.03 -12.93
CA GLY A 90 2.52 -6.81 -13.65
C GLY A 90 2.99 -5.52 -12.96
N ALA A 91 3.57 -5.59 -11.75
CA ALA A 91 4.05 -4.39 -11.04
C ALA A 91 5.14 -3.64 -11.81
N GLN A 92 6.14 -4.35 -12.31
CA GLN A 92 7.24 -3.73 -13.08
C GLN A 92 6.76 -3.16 -14.40
N GLU A 93 5.80 -3.83 -15.06
CA GLU A 93 5.15 -3.36 -16.29
C GLU A 93 4.37 -2.07 -16.03
N LEU A 94 3.57 -2.02 -14.96
CA LEU A 94 2.83 -0.82 -14.55
C LEU A 94 3.80 0.35 -14.32
N ILE A 95 4.82 0.15 -13.49
CA ILE A 95 5.82 1.19 -13.16
C ILE A 95 6.50 1.69 -14.43
N SER A 96 6.95 0.78 -15.28
CA SER A 96 7.65 1.12 -16.52
C SER A 96 6.76 1.88 -17.51
N ALA A 97 5.51 1.46 -17.68
CA ALA A 97 4.56 2.09 -18.57
C ALA A 97 4.24 3.52 -18.14
N VAL A 98 3.91 3.73 -16.86
CA VAL A 98 3.62 5.07 -16.30
C VAL A 98 4.81 5.99 -16.45
N LYS A 99 6.01 5.54 -16.08
CA LYS A 99 7.25 6.35 -16.16
C LYS A 99 7.64 6.67 -17.61
N SER A 100 7.42 5.76 -18.56
CA SER A 100 7.70 6.00 -19.98
C SER A 100 6.88 7.15 -20.57
N GLN A 101 5.72 7.43 -20.00
CA GLN A 101 4.85 8.56 -20.37
C GLN A 101 5.17 9.84 -19.57
N GLY A 102 6.25 9.83 -18.78
CA GLY A 102 6.64 10.97 -17.91
C GLY A 102 5.76 11.11 -16.65
N GLY A 103 5.02 10.06 -16.29
CA GLY A 103 4.28 9.97 -15.03
C GLY A 103 5.16 9.51 -13.87
N HIS A 104 4.56 9.43 -12.71
CA HIS A 104 5.22 9.02 -11.46
C HIS A 104 4.49 7.87 -10.79
N VAL A 105 5.25 7.03 -10.09
CA VAL A 105 4.70 5.92 -9.29
C VAL A 105 5.22 6.00 -7.86
N GLY A 106 4.30 5.99 -6.92
CA GLY A 106 4.60 5.94 -5.49
C GLY A 106 3.81 4.84 -4.77
N VAL A 107 4.25 4.51 -3.56
CA VAL A 107 3.54 3.56 -2.69
C VAL A 107 3.40 4.12 -1.28
N VAL A 108 2.25 3.89 -0.67
CA VAL A 108 1.98 4.29 0.72
C VAL A 108 1.37 3.15 1.50
N SER A 109 2.04 2.72 2.58
CA SER A 109 1.75 1.47 3.29
C SER A 109 1.56 1.66 4.78
N GLY A 110 0.63 0.88 5.34
CA GLY A 110 0.57 0.61 6.78
C GLY A 110 1.65 -0.35 7.29
N GLY A 111 2.46 -0.92 6.40
CA GLY A 111 3.63 -1.76 6.71
C GLY A 111 4.87 -0.94 7.12
N PHE A 112 6.08 -1.42 6.78
CA PHE A 112 7.32 -0.93 7.39
C PHE A 112 8.40 -0.58 6.37
N HIS A 113 9.06 0.57 6.59
CA HIS A 113 10.19 1.06 5.81
C HIS A 113 11.34 0.05 5.72
N GLU A 114 11.57 -0.73 6.77
CA GLU A 114 12.65 -1.72 6.85
C GLU A 114 12.56 -2.79 5.73
N LEU A 115 11.35 -3.06 5.24
CA LEU A 115 11.11 -3.94 4.09
C LEU A 115 10.87 -3.14 2.81
N LEU A 116 10.20 -1.99 2.93
CA LEU A 116 9.79 -1.20 1.78
C LEU A 116 10.95 -0.44 1.13
N ASP A 117 11.88 0.13 1.90
CA ASP A 117 12.98 0.95 1.35
C ASP A 117 13.76 0.19 0.25
N PRO A 118 14.31 -1.02 0.51
CA PRO A 118 15.04 -1.76 -0.53
C PRO A 118 14.15 -2.25 -1.67
N LEU A 119 12.89 -2.57 -1.41
CA LEU A 119 11.94 -2.97 -2.45
C LEU A 119 11.65 -1.81 -3.40
N ALA A 120 11.35 -0.63 -2.87
CA ALA A 120 11.05 0.58 -3.63
C ALA A 120 12.23 1.00 -4.52
N GLU A 121 13.46 0.94 -3.98
CA GLU A 121 14.68 1.19 -4.74
C GLU A 121 14.86 0.19 -5.89
N SER A 122 14.64 -1.10 -5.63
CA SER A 122 14.79 -2.16 -6.63
C SER A 122 13.79 -2.05 -7.78
N LEU A 123 12.55 -1.61 -7.48
CA LEU A 123 11.50 -1.40 -8.46
C LEU A 123 11.62 -0.04 -9.17
N GLY A 124 12.47 0.86 -8.67
CA GLY A 124 12.65 2.20 -9.21
C GLY A 124 11.44 3.11 -8.99
N LEU A 125 10.78 3.01 -7.84
CA LEU A 125 9.69 3.90 -7.46
C LEU A 125 10.18 5.35 -7.26
N ASP A 126 9.30 6.32 -7.49
CA ASP A 126 9.64 7.75 -7.34
C ASP A 126 9.41 8.23 -5.90
N PHE A 127 8.44 7.63 -5.22
CA PHE A 127 8.05 7.98 -3.85
C PHE A 127 7.62 6.74 -3.06
N TRP A 128 7.91 6.75 -1.75
CA TRP A 128 7.34 5.74 -0.85
C TRP A 128 7.26 6.24 0.58
N LYS A 129 6.24 5.77 1.29
CA LYS A 129 6.01 6.06 2.70
C LYS A 129 5.41 4.85 3.40
N ALA A 130 5.97 4.52 4.58
CA ALA A 130 5.47 3.48 5.47
C ALA A 130 5.70 3.88 6.94
N ASN A 131 5.28 3.05 7.87
CA ASN A 131 5.68 3.16 9.26
C ASN A 131 7.15 2.77 9.42
N ARG A 132 7.73 3.05 10.59
CA ARG A 132 9.10 2.65 10.92
C ARG A 132 9.12 1.93 12.26
N LEU A 133 9.81 0.81 12.32
CA LEU A 133 9.99 0.06 13.56
C LEU A 133 11.15 0.63 14.37
N GLU A 134 10.99 0.67 15.70
CA GLU A 134 12.08 1.06 16.58
C GLU A 134 13.06 -0.10 16.78
N VAL A 135 14.33 0.15 16.45
CA VAL A 135 15.44 -0.78 16.68
C VAL A 135 16.40 -0.15 17.67
N GLN A 136 16.76 -0.86 18.73
CA GLN A 136 17.77 -0.45 19.69
C GLN A 136 18.79 -1.58 19.88
N ASN A 137 20.08 -1.26 19.73
CA ASN A 137 21.17 -2.23 19.82
C ASN A 137 21.01 -3.46 18.89
N GLY A 138 20.46 -3.27 17.69
CA GLY A 138 20.24 -4.35 16.72
C GLY A 138 19.04 -5.26 17.04
N VAL A 139 18.13 -4.83 17.91
CA VAL A 139 16.95 -5.60 18.35
C VAL A 139 15.69 -4.72 18.24
N LEU A 140 14.60 -5.29 17.76
CA LEU A 140 13.29 -4.64 17.71
C LEU A 140 12.77 -4.43 19.13
N THR A 141 12.34 -3.21 19.43
CA THR A 141 11.77 -2.87 20.76
C THR A 141 10.28 -3.20 20.87
N GLY A 142 9.62 -3.52 19.77
CA GLY A 142 8.17 -3.70 19.70
C GLY A 142 7.40 -2.38 19.61
N LYS A 143 8.04 -1.30 19.16
CA LYS A 143 7.41 0.02 18.99
C LYS A 143 7.52 0.52 17.57
N VAL A 144 6.56 1.38 17.20
CA VAL A 144 6.55 2.15 15.95
C VAL A 144 7.10 3.56 16.24
N LEU A 145 7.94 4.09 15.35
CA LEU A 145 8.47 5.44 15.42
C LEU A 145 7.62 6.42 14.63
N GLY A 146 7.38 7.61 15.22
CA GLY A 146 6.66 8.70 14.57
C GLY A 146 5.15 8.46 14.42
N ASP A 147 4.55 9.21 13.49
CA ASP A 147 3.12 9.14 13.21
C ASP A 147 2.80 7.89 12.39
N ILE A 148 1.66 7.27 12.70
CA ILE A 148 1.21 6.06 12.00
C ILE A 148 0.58 6.44 10.65
N VAL A 149 0.95 5.70 9.62
CA VAL A 149 0.35 5.79 8.29
C VAL A 149 -1.00 5.07 8.30
N ASP A 150 -2.04 5.84 8.54
CA ASP A 150 -3.44 5.40 8.51
C ASP A 150 -4.14 5.79 7.19
N ALA A 151 -5.45 5.56 7.12
CA ALA A 151 -6.25 5.87 5.93
C ALA A 151 -6.23 7.37 5.56
N GLN A 152 -6.23 8.28 6.56
CA GLN A 152 -6.16 9.71 6.30
C GLN A 152 -4.77 10.11 5.80
N THR A 153 -3.74 9.58 6.42
CA THR A 153 -2.35 9.80 6.01
C THR A 153 -2.12 9.34 4.56
N LYS A 154 -2.69 8.21 4.14
CA LYS A 154 -2.61 7.75 2.75
C LYS A 154 -3.21 8.77 1.76
N ALA A 155 -4.38 9.31 2.07
CA ALA A 155 -5.02 10.33 1.24
C ALA A 155 -4.20 11.63 1.19
N ASP A 156 -3.72 12.10 2.35
CA ASP A 156 -2.92 13.32 2.45
C ASP A 156 -1.61 13.21 1.65
N ILE A 157 -0.95 12.05 1.68
CA ILE A 157 0.28 11.77 0.94
C ILE A 157 0.03 11.74 -0.57
N LEU A 158 -1.06 11.14 -1.04
CA LEU A 158 -1.41 11.20 -2.46
C LEU A 158 -1.55 12.67 -2.93
N VAL A 159 -2.26 13.49 -2.17
CA VAL A 159 -2.44 14.91 -2.47
C VAL A 159 -1.11 15.66 -2.43
N GLU A 160 -0.25 15.40 -1.43
CA GLU A 160 1.09 15.98 -1.33
C GLU A 160 1.94 15.65 -2.57
N TRP A 161 1.98 14.37 -2.97
CA TRP A 161 2.76 13.95 -4.13
C TRP A 161 2.18 14.47 -5.44
N ALA A 162 0.86 14.59 -5.56
CA ALA A 162 0.22 15.23 -6.70
C ALA A 162 0.66 16.71 -6.85
N HIS A 163 0.71 17.45 -5.74
CA HIS A 163 1.26 18.81 -5.73
C HIS A 163 2.74 18.85 -6.10
N LYS A 164 3.55 17.96 -5.53
CA LYS A 164 5.00 17.89 -5.77
C LYS A 164 5.35 17.57 -7.22
N THR A 165 4.54 16.75 -7.89
CA THR A 165 4.72 16.35 -9.29
C THR A 165 3.98 17.28 -10.27
N HIS A 166 3.25 18.27 -9.76
CA HIS A 166 2.36 19.13 -10.56
C HIS A 166 1.32 18.32 -11.35
N THR A 167 0.86 17.19 -10.81
CA THR A 167 -0.18 16.35 -11.39
C THR A 167 -1.54 16.77 -10.85
N PRO A 168 -2.51 17.14 -11.69
CA PRO A 168 -3.88 17.41 -11.24
C PRO A 168 -4.46 16.16 -10.57
N LEU A 169 -5.29 16.32 -9.51
CA LEU A 169 -5.92 15.18 -8.85
C LEU A 169 -6.75 14.31 -9.82
N THR A 170 -7.33 14.91 -10.85
CA THR A 170 -8.03 14.18 -11.93
C THR A 170 -7.15 13.25 -12.77
N GLN A 171 -5.82 13.37 -12.64
CA GLN A 171 -4.82 12.51 -13.28
C GLN A 171 -4.05 11.65 -12.24
N THR A 172 -4.60 11.49 -11.04
CA THR A 172 -4.06 10.55 -10.06
C THR A 172 -4.86 9.26 -10.07
N VAL A 173 -4.16 8.14 -9.82
CA VAL A 173 -4.74 6.80 -9.71
C VAL A 173 -4.34 6.24 -8.36
N ALA A 174 -5.32 5.80 -7.57
CA ALA A 174 -5.09 5.10 -6.30
C ALA A 174 -5.45 3.62 -6.45
N ILE A 175 -4.56 2.71 -6.04
CA ILE A 175 -4.74 1.26 -6.15
C ILE A 175 -4.55 0.63 -4.78
N GLY A 176 -5.50 -0.17 -4.31
CA GLY A 176 -5.40 -0.86 -3.02
C GLY A 176 -6.46 -1.94 -2.88
N ASP A 177 -6.36 -2.75 -1.82
CA ASP A 177 -7.25 -3.88 -1.55
C ASP A 177 -8.07 -3.70 -0.27
N GLY A 178 -7.68 -2.77 0.62
CA GLY A 178 -8.18 -2.62 1.96
C GLY A 178 -9.08 -1.40 2.20
N ALA A 179 -9.86 -1.45 3.28
CA ALA A 179 -10.67 -0.31 3.71
C ALA A 179 -9.83 0.92 4.11
N ASN A 180 -8.57 0.71 4.47
CA ASN A 180 -7.59 1.77 4.74
C ASN A 180 -7.16 2.55 3.49
N ASP A 181 -7.51 2.07 2.27
CA ASP A 181 -7.22 2.73 1.00
C ASP A 181 -8.38 3.59 0.49
N LEU A 182 -9.58 3.41 1.04
CA LEU A 182 -10.78 4.07 0.55
C LEU A 182 -10.67 5.59 0.53
N LYS A 183 -10.08 6.21 1.57
CA LYS A 183 -9.89 7.67 1.59
C LYS A 183 -8.91 8.14 0.51
N MET A 184 -7.87 7.34 0.22
CA MET A 184 -6.93 7.62 -0.86
C MET A 184 -7.62 7.48 -2.23
N MET A 185 -8.47 6.46 -2.40
CA MET A 185 -9.26 6.27 -3.62
C MET A 185 -10.27 7.40 -3.82
N GLU A 186 -10.91 7.89 -2.74
CA GLU A 186 -11.91 8.96 -2.80
C GLU A 186 -11.33 10.30 -3.30
N VAL A 187 -10.07 10.62 -2.95
CA VAL A 187 -9.42 11.88 -3.37
C VAL A 187 -8.71 11.76 -4.71
N ALA A 188 -8.47 10.55 -5.20
CA ALA A 188 -7.85 10.31 -6.50
C ALA A 188 -8.80 10.58 -7.66
N GLY A 189 -8.25 10.79 -8.86
CA GLY A 189 -9.03 10.88 -10.10
C GLY A 189 -9.63 9.54 -10.51
N LEU A 190 -8.98 8.41 -10.11
CA LEU A 190 -9.48 7.05 -10.30
C LEU A 190 -9.05 6.17 -9.11
N GLY A 191 -10.02 5.61 -8.42
CA GLY A 191 -9.80 4.63 -7.35
C GLY A 191 -10.02 3.20 -7.86
N ILE A 192 -9.01 2.35 -7.75
CA ILE A 192 -9.05 0.95 -8.21
C ILE A 192 -8.98 0.00 -7.01
N ALA A 193 -10.04 -0.75 -6.77
CA ALA A 193 -10.07 -1.85 -5.83
C ALA A 193 -9.41 -3.10 -6.45
N PHE A 194 -8.18 -3.41 -6.06
CA PHE A 194 -7.38 -4.50 -6.62
C PHE A 194 -7.49 -5.77 -5.78
N CYS A 195 -8.13 -6.81 -6.32
CA CYS A 195 -8.40 -8.07 -5.60
C CYS A 195 -8.99 -7.85 -4.19
N ALA A 196 -9.74 -6.77 -4.04
CA ALA A 196 -10.18 -6.22 -2.78
C ALA A 196 -11.38 -6.97 -2.18
N LYS A 197 -11.63 -6.72 -0.90
CA LYS A 197 -12.84 -7.21 -0.22
C LYS A 197 -14.09 -6.56 -0.82
N PRO A 198 -15.27 -7.24 -0.80
CA PRO A 198 -16.50 -6.72 -1.43
C PRO A 198 -16.84 -5.28 -1.03
N VAL A 199 -16.72 -4.95 0.26
CA VAL A 199 -17.01 -3.60 0.78
C VAL A 199 -16.12 -2.51 0.16
N VAL A 200 -14.89 -2.84 -0.22
CA VAL A 200 -13.96 -1.91 -0.89
C VAL A 200 -14.32 -1.79 -2.36
N GLN A 201 -14.66 -2.92 -3.02
CA GLN A 201 -15.10 -2.93 -4.41
C GLN A 201 -16.38 -2.11 -4.64
N GLU A 202 -17.29 -2.08 -3.67
CA GLU A 202 -18.54 -1.31 -3.73
C GLU A 202 -18.31 0.22 -3.64
N GLN A 203 -17.18 0.66 -3.07
CA GLN A 203 -16.88 2.06 -2.83
C GLN A 203 -15.84 2.64 -3.80
N ALA A 204 -15.05 1.80 -4.45
CA ALA A 204 -14.10 2.22 -5.47
C ALA A 204 -14.79 2.54 -6.80
N ASP A 205 -14.11 3.30 -7.69
CA ASP A 205 -14.62 3.58 -9.03
C ASP A 205 -14.63 2.34 -9.92
N VAL A 206 -13.62 1.48 -9.77
CA VAL A 206 -13.45 0.23 -10.54
C VAL A 206 -12.90 -0.87 -9.64
N ALA A 207 -13.37 -2.10 -9.86
CA ALA A 207 -12.83 -3.31 -9.23
C ALA A 207 -12.10 -4.17 -10.27
N LEU A 208 -10.87 -4.56 -9.97
CA LEU A 208 -10.06 -5.49 -10.73
C LEU A 208 -9.76 -6.73 -9.88
N ASN A 209 -10.32 -7.88 -10.27
CA ASN A 209 -10.20 -9.15 -9.52
C ASN A 209 -9.19 -10.12 -10.14
N GLU A 210 -8.49 -9.73 -11.19
CA GLU A 210 -7.33 -10.44 -11.73
C GLU A 210 -6.07 -9.94 -11.03
N ARG A 211 -5.28 -10.83 -10.42
CA ARG A 211 -4.05 -10.47 -9.72
C ARG A 211 -2.89 -10.21 -10.69
N ASP A 212 -3.04 -9.15 -11.46
CA ASP A 212 -2.06 -8.68 -12.43
C ASP A 212 -2.16 -7.14 -12.54
N LEU A 213 -1.19 -6.44 -11.95
CA LEU A 213 -1.19 -4.97 -11.90
C LEU A 213 -1.06 -4.32 -13.30
N SER A 214 -0.53 -5.02 -14.29
CA SER A 214 -0.46 -4.51 -15.66
C SER A 214 -1.85 -4.27 -16.26
N LYS A 215 -2.87 -5.00 -15.79
CA LYS A 215 -4.26 -4.83 -16.22
C LYS A 215 -4.89 -3.50 -15.79
N THR A 216 -4.31 -2.85 -14.78
CA THR A 216 -4.77 -1.52 -14.37
C THR A 216 -4.48 -0.46 -15.45
N LEU A 217 -3.46 -0.66 -16.30
CA LEU A 217 -3.09 0.27 -17.37
C LEU A 217 -4.24 0.55 -18.33
N GLU A 218 -5.00 -0.49 -18.70
CA GLU A 218 -6.16 -0.37 -19.59
C GLU A 218 -7.25 0.55 -19.02
N LEU A 219 -7.34 0.65 -17.68
CA LEU A 219 -8.39 1.43 -16.99
C LEU A 219 -8.16 2.94 -17.06
N PHE A 220 -6.93 3.37 -17.28
CA PHE A 220 -6.58 4.78 -17.46
C PHE A 220 -5.87 5.07 -18.81
N GLY A 221 -5.99 4.16 -19.76
CA GLY A 221 -5.65 4.40 -21.17
C GLY A 221 -4.15 4.35 -21.51
N LEU A 222 -3.39 3.50 -20.79
CA LEU A 222 -1.99 3.16 -21.10
C LEU A 222 -1.83 1.74 -21.62
#